data_d871ce34c09e2b0f828dbd6290391858
#
_entry.id   d871ce34c09e2b0f828dbd6290391858
#
_cell.length_a   1.000
_cell.length_b   1.000
_cell.length_c   1.000
_cell.angle_alpha   90.00
_cell.angle_beta   90.00
_cell.angle_gamma   90.00
#
_symmetry.space_group_name_H-M   'P 1'
#
loop_
_entity.id
_entity.type
_entity.pdbx_description
1 polymer ?
#
loop_
_entity_poly.entity_id
_entity_poly.type
_entity_poly.pdbx_seq_one_letter_code
_entity_poly.pdbx_strand_id
1 'polypeptide(L)'
;MTHERFEQLLDELDGESLTTLKAKNRMYSAPDDALHNFASGADIGGCTEAQACWGYLVKHLVALRDKIINNDFSNKDDLKEKCQDSINYIRFIWAIAHEGEDTSFDYDFNDDVGNCCECKHNNVGFEDDGMTWKEPCKSCKNGIPSSSPKYK
;
A
#
# COMPACT_ATOMS: atom_id res chain seq x y z
N MET A 1 -23.19 5.44 22.87
CA MET A 1 -22.67 4.14 22.41
C MET A 1 -21.55 3.74 23.34
N THR A 2 -21.47 2.47 23.77
CA THR A 2 -20.35 1.94 24.57
C THR A 2 -19.16 1.63 23.68
N HIS A 3 -17.95 1.53 24.25
CA HIS A 3 -16.75 1.12 23.49
C HIS A 3 -16.91 -0.27 22.88
N GLU A 4 -17.41 -1.23 23.64
CA GLU A 4 -17.64 -2.60 23.16
C GLU A 4 -18.58 -2.64 21.96
N ARG A 5 -19.65 -1.82 21.97
CA ARG A 5 -20.55 -1.77 20.81
C ARG A 5 -19.91 -1.12 19.61
N PHE A 6 -19.07 -0.12 19.80
CA PHE A 6 -18.31 0.51 18.73
C PHE A 6 -17.34 -0.47 18.10
N GLU A 7 -16.58 -1.20 18.89
CA GLU A 7 -15.62 -2.23 18.43
C GLU A 7 -16.32 -3.32 17.64
N GLN A 8 -17.46 -3.83 18.13
CA GLN A 8 -18.28 -4.81 17.40
C GLN A 8 -18.71 -4.31 16.02
N LEU A 9 -19.10 -3.03 15.90
CA LEU A 9 -19.50 -2.45 14.62
C LEU A 9 -18.32 -2.30 13.65
N LEU A 10 -17.11 -2.01 14.15
CA LEU A 10 -15.90 -1.97 13.34
C LEU A 10 -15.53 -3.37 12.83
N ASP A 11 -15.53 -4.37 13.71
CA ASP A 11 -15.25 -5.76 13.35
C ASP A 11 -16.24 -6.29 12.31
N GLU A 12 -17.53 -5.97 12.49
CA GLU A 12 -18.57 -6.31 11.52
C GLU A 12 -18.34 -5.66 10.16
N LEU A 13 -18.01 -4.36 10.14
CA LEU A 13 -17.76 -3.62 8.91
C LEU A 13 -16.53 -4.15 8.16
N ASP A 14 -15.41 -4.32 8.86
CA ASP A 14 -14.13 -4.69 8.28
C ASP A 14 -14.10 -6.15 7.83
N GLY A 15 -14.60 -7.08 8.64
CA GLY A 15 -14.62 -8.51 8.32
C GLY A 15 -15.41 -8.82 7.05
N GLU A 16 -16.58 -8.26 6.92
CA GLU A 16 -17.42 -8.43 5.72
C GLU A 16 -16.84 -7.69 4.51
N SER A 17 -16.31 -6.48 4.72
CA SER A 17 -15.69 -5.67 3.67
C SER A 17 -14.55 -6.40 3.00
N LEU A 18 -13.62 -6.96 3.76
CA LEU A 18 -12.46 -7.66 3.22
C LEU A 18 -12.84 -8.97 2.52
N THR A 19 -13.82 -9.70 3.05
CA THR A 19 -14.33 -10.93 2.44
C THR A 19 -14.99 -10.64 1.09
N THR A 20 -15.84 -9.61 1.05
CA THR A 20 -16.51 -9.15 -0.18
C THR A 20 -15.49 -8.67 -1.21
N LEU A 21 -14.49 -7.90 -0.79
CA LEU A 21 -13.42 -7.42 -1.66
C LEU A 21 -12.71 -8.59 -2.36
N LYS A 22 -12.24 -9.57 -1.59
CA LYS A 22 -11.51 -10.74 -2.12
C LYS A 22 -12.37 -11.56 -3.09
N ALA A 23 -13.65 -11.74 -2.77
CA ALA A 23 -14.57 -12.49 -3.63
C ALA A 23 -14.86 -11.73 -4.94
N LYS A 24 -15.24 -10.46 -4.86
CA LYS A 24 -15.53 -9.62 -6.03
C LYS A 24 -14.29 -9.43 -6.91
N ASN A 25 -13.13 -9.19 -6.31
CA ASN A 25 -11.91 -9.00 -7.07
C ASN A 25 -11.59 -10.21 -7.95
N ARG A 26 -11.69 -11.42 -7.43
CA ARG A 26 -11.49 -12.66 -8.21
C ARG A 26 -12.46 -12.82 -9.38
N MET A 27 -13.62 -12.18 -9.34
CA MET A 27 -14.61 -12.22 -10.41
C MET A 27 -14.33 -11.21 -11.53
N TYR A 28 -13.67 -10.11 -11.20
CA TYR A 28 -13.48 -8.98 -12.12
C TYR A 28 -12.03 -8.76 -12.52
N SER A 29 -11.08 -9.46 -11.89
CA SER A 29 -9.66 -9.43 -12.23
C SER A 29 -9.30 -10.52 -13.23
N ALA A 30 -8.14 -10.38 -13.88
CA ALA A 30 -7.53 -11.48 -14.63
C ALA A 30 -6.92 -12.50 -13.66
N PRO A 31 -6.70 -13.77 -14.07
CA PRO A 31 -6.17 -14.81 -13.19
C PRO A 31 -4.83 -14.45 -12.53
N ASP A 32 -4.01 -13.67 -13.20
CA ASP A 32 -2.65 -13.27 -12.85
C ASP A 32 -2.50 -11.76 -12.62
N ASP A 33 -3.61 -11.00 -12.69
CA ASP A 33 -3.61 -9.55 -12.51
C ASP A 33 -4.82 -9.11 -11.69
N ALA A 34 -4.59 -8.86 -10.41
CA ALA A 34 -5.62 -8.44 -9.46
C ALA A 34 -6.14 -7.01 -9.72
N LEU A 35 -5.39 -6.18 -10.45
CA LEU A 35 -5.70 -4.78 -10.71
C LEU A 35 -6.17 -4.53 -12.15
N HIS A 36 -6.34 -5.58 -12.95
CA HIS A 36 -6.73 -5.54 -14.36
C HIS A 36 -7.86 -4.54 -14.70
N ASN A 37 -8.87 -4.44 -13.84
CA ASN A 37 -9.98 -3.52 -14.06
C ASN A 37 -9.55 -2.05 -14.05
N PHE A 38 -8.55 -1.72 -13.23
CA PHE A 38 -8.05 -0.35 -13.11
C PHE A 38 -7.10 -0.05 -14.25
N ALA A 39 -6.25 -1.00 -14.65
CA ALA A 39 -5.40 -0.91 -15.84
C ALA A 39 -6.26 -0.68 -17.09
N SER A 40 -7.27 -1.52 -17.32
CA SER A 40 -8.20 -1.37 -18.44
C SER A 40 -8.99 -0.06 -18.39
N GLY A 41 -9.41 0.37 -17.20
CA GLY A 41 -10.11 1.64 -17.01
C GLY A 41 -9.20 2.84 -17.29
N ALA A 42 -7.93 2.74 -16.94
CA ALA A 42 -6.92 3.75 -17.21
C ALA A 42 -6.67 3.91 -18.73
N ASP A 43 -6.53 2.81 -19.45
CA ASP A 43 -6.34 2.78 -20.90
C ASP A 43 -7.53 3.43 -21.63
N ILE A 44 -8.75 3.04 -21.29
CA ILE A 44 -9.97 3.60 -21.88
C ILE A 44 -10.11 5.10 -21.55
N GLY A 45 -9.79 5.49 -20.32
CA GLY A 45 -9.94 6.85 -19.80
C GLY A 45 -8.78 7.78 -20.14
N GLY A 46 -7.66 7.26 -20.67
CA GLY A 46 -6.44 8.05 -20.90
C GLY A 46 -5.88 8.65 -19.61
N CYS A 47 -5.92 7.89 -18.52
CA CYS A 47 -5.50 8.34 -17.19
C CYS A 47 -4.64 7.27 -16.50
N THR A 48 -4.18 7.51 -15.27
CA THR A 48 -3.48 6.49 -14.49
C THR A 48 -4.47 5.54 -13.80
N GLU A 49 -4.02 4.35 -13.42
CA GLU A 49 -4.82 3.36 -12.68
C GLU A 49 -5.38 3.93 -11.37
N ALA A 50 -4.55 4.68 -10.64
CA ALA A 50 -4.98 5.37 -9.43
C ALA A 50 -6.09 6.39 -9.71
N GLN A 51 -6.03 7.11 -10.84
CA GLN A 51 -7.08 8.04 -11.26
C GLN A 51 -8.35 7.32 -11.67
N ALA A 52 -8.24 6.19 -12.37
CA ALA A 52 -9.39 5.33 -12.69
C ALA A 52 -10.06 4.81 -11.41
N CYS A 53 -9.27 4.27 -10.47
CA CYS A 53 -9.75 3.80 -9.17
C CYS A 53 -10.42 4.93 -8.36
N TRP A 54 -9.82 6.12 -8.34
CA TRP A 54 -10.41 7.31 -7.73
C TRP A 54 -11.79 7.66 -8.34
N GLY A 55 -11.92 7.60 -9.66
CA GLY A 55 -13.19 7.82 -10.34
C GLY A 55 -14.30 6.87 -9.85
N TYR A 56 -13.97 5.61 -9.63
CA TYR A 56 -14.92 4.64 -9.05
C TYR A 56 -15.24 4.95 -7.58
N LEU A 57 -14.25 5.36 -6.78
CA LEU A 57 -14.47 5.73 -5.38
C LEU A 57 -15.42 6.92 -5.25
N VAL A 58 -15.26 7.94 -6.09
CA VAL A 58 -16.02 9.20 -6.00
C VAL A 58 -17.53 8.97 -5.99
N LYS A 59 -18.07 8.03 -6.79
CA LYS A 59 -19.51 7.74 -6.80
C LYS A 59 -20.03 7.25 -5.44
N HIS A 60 -19.23 6.47 -4.70
CA HIS A 60 -19.58 5.96 -3.37
C HIS A 60 -19.49 7.07 -2.32
N LEU A 61 -18.48 7.95 -2.43
CA LEU A 61 -18.35 9.12 -1.56
C LEU A 61 -19.49 10.11 -1.77
N VAL A 62 -19.96 10.31 -3.01
CA VAL A 62 -21.14 11.13 -3.30
C VAL A 62 -22.38 10.52 -2.65
N ALA A 63 -22.60 9.21 -2.78
CA ALA A 63 -23.72 8.52 -2.16
C ALA A 63 -23.69 8.64 -0.63
N LEU A 64 -22.52 8.48 0.00
CA LEU A 64 -22.35 8.68 1.44
C LEU A 64 -22.61 10.13 1.85
N ARG A 65 -22.06 11.10 1.12
CA ARG A 65 -22.28 12.51 1.35
C ARG A 65 -23.77 12.86 1.34
N ASP A 66 -24.52 12.36 0.36
CA ASP A 66 -25.95 12.65 0.22
C ASP A 66 -26.74 12.07 1.38
N LYS A 67 -26.41 10.86 1.84
CA LYS A 67 -27.01 10.29 3.06
C LYS A 67 -26.72 11.12 4.30
N ILE A 68 -25.49 11.61 4.46
CA ILE A 68 -25.10 12.44 5.61
C ILE A 68 -25.83 13.78 5.59
N ILE A 69 -25.85 14.47 4.44
CA ILE A 69 -26.51 15.78 4.30
C ILE A 69 -28.02 15.69 4.57
N ASN A 70 -28.65 14.63 4.07
CA ASN A 70 -30.09 14.42 4.25
C ASN A 70 -30.44 13.73 5.59
N ASN A 71 -29.44 13.41 6.42
CA ASN A 71 -29.61 12.61 7.65
C ASN A 71 -30.38 11.30 7.39
N ASP A 72 -30.15 10.69 6.23
CA ASP A 72 -30.84 9.45 5.82
C ASP A 72 -30.02 8.22 6.24
N PHE A 73 -30.28 7.80 7.47
CA PHE A 73 -29.69 6.59 8.06
C PHE A 73 -30.74 5.51 8.31
N SER A 74 -31.87 5.57 7.64
CA SER A 74 -32.98 4.63 7.81
C SER A 74 -32.64 3.22 7.32
N ASN A 75 -31.95 3.12 6.18
CA ASN A 75 -31.47 1.85 5.64
C ASN A 75 -30.01 1.63 6.03
N LYS A 76 -29.79 0.83 7.10
CA LYS A 76 -28.45 0.54 7.63
C LYS A 76 -27.62 -0.36 6.70
N ASP A 77 -28.28 -1.26 5.99
CA ASP A 77 -27.60 -2.20 5.09
C ASP A 77 -27.05 -1.46 3.87
N ASP A 78 -27.82 -0.56 3.28
CA ASP A 78 -27.35 0.29 2.19
C ASP A 78 -26.24 1.26 2.65
N LEU A 79 -26.34 1.83 3.84
CA LEU A 79 -25.27 2.66 4.41
C LEU A 79 -23.99 1.84 4.60
N LYS A 80 -24.11 0.63 5.15
CA LYS A 80 -23.01 -0.31 5.35
C LYS A 80 -22.34 -0.65 4.01
N GLU A 81 -23.13 -0.99 2.98
CA GLU A 81 -22.59 -1.26 1.64
C GLU A 81 -21.78 -0.09 1.08
N LYS A 82 -22.28 1.15 1.19
CA LYS A 82 -21.56 2.33 0.70
C LYS A 82 -20.26 2.58 1.48
N CYS A 83 -20.27 2.34 2.80
CA CYS A 83 -19.04 2.40 3.61
C CYS A 83 -18.04 1.34 3.18
N GLN A 84 -18.46 0.08 3.03
CA GLN A 84 -17.62 -1.03 2.63
C GLN A 84 -17.02 -0.82 1.23
N ASP A 85 -17.81 -0.38 0.25
CA ASP A 85 -17.33 -0.07 -1.09
C ASP A 85 -16.28 1.04 -1.05
N SER A 86 -16.51 2.11 -0.27
CA SER A 86 -15.53 3.20 -0.14
C SER A 86 -14.21 2.72 0.46
N ILE A 87 -14.26 1.92 1.53
CA ILE A 87 -13.07 1.32 2.16
C ILE A 87 -12.33 0.42 1.17
N ASN A 88 -13.07 -0.37 0.37
CA ASN A 88 -12.48 -1.28 -0.60
C ASN A 88 -11.73 -0.53 -1.71
N TYR A 89 -12.27 0.59 -2.23
CA TYR A 89 -11.55 1.41 -3.20
C TYR A 89 -10.32 2.09 -2.61
N ILE A 90 -10.34 2.49 -1.33
CA ILE A 90 -9.15 2.99 -0.63
C ILE A 90 -8.07 1.89 -0.54
N ARG A 91 -8.45 0.64 -0.26
CA ARG A 91 -7.53 -0.50 -0.27
C ARG A 91 -6.93 -0.77 -1.65
N PHE A 92 -7.71 -0.60 -2.73
CA PHE A 92 -7.18 -0.71 -4.09
C PHE A 92 -6.19 0.40 -4.42
N ILE A 93 -6.45 1.65 -4.03
CA ILE A 93 -5.48 2.74 -4.20
C ILE A 93 -4.16 2.41 -3.48
N TRP A 94 -4.25 1.84 -2.28
CA TRP A 94 -3.07 1.36 -1.55
C TRP A 94 -2.33 0.27 -2.33
N ALA A 95 -3.03 -0.71 -2.88
CA ALA A 95 -2.42 -1.78 -3.68
C ALA A 95 -1.75 -1.25 -4.96
N ILE A 96 -2.42 -0.37 -5.70
CA ILE A 96 -1.89 0.29 -6.90
C ILE A 96 -0.58 1.05 -6.59
N ALA A 97 -0.51 1.72 -5.46
CA ALA A 97 0.69 2.45 -5.04
C ALA A 97 1.91 1.54 -4.77
N HIS A 98 1.66 0.24 -4.53
CA HIS A 98 2.71 -0.77 -4.29
C HIS A 98 2.91 -1.72 -5.48
N GLU A 99 2.23 -1.47 -6.59
CA GLU A 99 2.42 -2.23 -7.81
C GLU A 99 3.82 -1.98 -8.37
N GLY A 100 4.54 -3.06 -8.65
CA GLY A 100 5.94 -2.98 -9.10
C GLY A 100 6.98 -2.81 -7.99
N GLU A 101 6.56 -2.68 -6.74
CA GLU A 101 7.48 -2.92 -5.63
C GLU A 101 7.74 -4.43 -5.56
N ASP A 102 8.94 -4.84 -5.95
CA ASP A 102 9.38 -6.22 -5.77
C ASP A 102 9.28 -6.57 -4.28
N THR A 103 8.24 -7.29 -3.91
CA THR A 103 8.07 -7.84 -2.56
C THR A 103 9.00 -9.02 -2.29
N SER A 104 9.95 -9.27 -3.17
CA SER A 104 11.12 -10.09 -2.89
C SER A 104 12.09 -9.36 -1.94
N PHE A 105 11.54 -8.73 -0.89
CA PHE A 105 12.26 -8.64 0.37
C PHE A 105 12.23 -10.05 1.01
N ASP A 106 12.70 -11.03 0.28
CA ASP A 106 13.46 -12.09 0.89
C ASP A 106 14.71 -11.42 1.46
N TYR A 107 14.55 -10.83 2.63
CA TYR A 107 15.65 -10.71 3.55
C TYR A 107 16.03 -12.15 3.91
N ASP A 108 16.68 -12.81 2.96
CA ASP A 108 17.48 -13.95 3.31
C ASP A 108 18.65 -13.40 4.14
N PHE A 109 18.42 -13.43 5.45
CA PHE A 109 19.44 -13.09 6.44
C PHE A 109 20.67 -14.01 6.33
N ASN A 110 20.66 -14.95 5.36
CA ASN A 110 21.70 -15.93 5.10
C ASN A 110 22.46 -15.70 3.77
N ASP A 111 21.93 -14.87 2.85
CA ASP A 111 22.65 -14.55 1.63
C ASP A 111 23.54 -13.33 1.86
N ASP A 112 24.80 -13.64 2.11
CA ASP A 112 25.96 -12.83 1.83
C ASP A 112 25.79 -11.30 2.09
N VAL A 113 25.57 -10.92 3.31
CA VAL A 113 26.41 -9.87 3.83
C VAL A 113 27.81 -10.42 3.55
N GLY A 114 28.32 -10.12 2.36
CA GLY A 114 29.61 -10.58 1.93
C GLY A 114 30.53 -10.42 3.11
N ASN A 115 30.81 -11.53 3.73
CA ASN A 115 31.64 -11.56 4.89
C ASN A 115 32.95 -10.97 4.43
N CYS A 116 33.09 -9.67 4.58
CA CYS A 116 34.34 -8.99 4.38
C CYS A 116 35.25 -9.42 5.56
N CYS A 117 35.30 -10.76 5.76
CA CYS A 117 36.09 -11.40 6.80
C CYS A 117 37.60 -11.18 6.58
N GLU A 118 37.98 -10.66 5.44
CA GLU A 118 39.35 -10.28 5.13
C GLU A 118 39.63 -8.78 5.26
N CYS A 119 38.59 -7.96 5.49
CA CYS A 119 38.79 -6.53 5.65
C CYS A 119 39.07 -6.21 7.12
N LYS A 120 40.29 -5.79 7.42
CA LYS A 120 40.69 -5.34 8.77
C LYS A 120 39.92 -4.11 9.31
N HIS A 121 39.01 -3.56 8.49
CA HIS A 121 38.23 -2.36 8.78
C HIS A 121 36.74 -2.68 8.86
N ASN A 122 36.38 -3.60 9.74
CA ASN A 122 34.98 -4.06 9.95
C ASN A 122 34.09 -3.03 10.67
N ASN A 123 34.39 -1.73 10.56
CA ASN A 123 33.61 -0.67 11.15
C ASN A 123 33.04 0.25 10.08
N VAL A 124 31.98 -0.21 9.41
CA VAL A 124 31.07 0.69 8.71
C VAL A 124 30.09 1.22 9.77
N GLY A 125 30.32 2.42 10.24
CA GLY A 125 29.53 3.04 11.29
C GLY A 125 29.68 4.56 11.25
N PHE A 126 28.93 5.25 12.08
CA PHE A 126 29.12 6.68 12.31
C PHE A 126 30.46 6.93 13.01
N GLU A 127 31.08 8.06 12.71
CA GLU A 127 32.19 8.58 13.52
C GLU A 127 31.68 8.82 14.96
N ASP A 128 32.60 8.95 15.93
CA ASP A 128 32.27 9.11 17.33
C ASP A 128 31.42 10.36 17.63
N ASP A 129 31.31 11.30 16.67
CA ASP A 129 30.42 12.45 16.71
C ASP A 129 28.93 12.14 16.39
N GLY A 130 28.64 10.91 15.94
CA GLY A 130 27.29 10.46 15.60
C GLY A 130 26.66 11.11 14.35
N MET A 131 27.37 11.97 13.65
CA MET A 131 26.85 12.74 12.50
C MET A 131 27.54 12.44 11.18
N THR A 132 28.73 11.88 11.19
CA THR A 132 29.53 11.67 9.99
C THR A 132 29.65 10.18 9.65
N TRP A 133 29.40 9.81 8.39
CA TRP A 133 29.61 8.45 7.94
C TRP A 133 31.08 8.17 7.67
N LYS A 134 31.58 7.07 8.19
CA LYS A 134 32.93 6.59 7.83
C LYS A 134 32.99 6.26 6.34
N GLU A 135 33.96 6.77 5.63
CA GLU A 135 34.15 6.44 4.22
C GLU A 135 34.36 4.94 4.03
N PRO A 136 33.71 4.32 3.02
CA PRO A 136 33.93 2.91 2.70
C PRO A 136 35.38 2.70 2.27
N CYS A 137 35.95 1.56 2.66
CA CYS A 137 37.31 1.17 2.32
C CYS A 137 37.54 1.21 0.82
N LYS A 138 38.51 2.02 0.34
CA LYS A 138 38.85 2.22 -1.08
C LYS A 138 39.35 0.95 -1.78
N SER A 139 39.64 -0.11 -1.03
CA SER A 139 40.11 -1.41 -1.55
C SER A 139 38.99 -2.44 -1.73
N CYS A 140 37.74 -2.12 -1.41
CA CYS A 140 36.64 -3.03 -1.58
C CYS A 140 36.26 -3.14 -3.05
N LYS A 141 36.51 -4.27 -3.69
CA LYS A 141 36.20 -4.53 -5.12
C LYS A 141 34.67 -4.56 -5.41
N ASN A 142 33.85 -4.67 -4.39
CA ASN A 142 32.39 -4.65 -4.48
C ASN A 142 31.86 -3.30 -3.98
N GLY A 143 32.46 -2.21 -4.47
CA GLY A 143 32.10 -0.87 -4.06
C GLY A 143 30.61 -0.61 -4.21
N ILE A 144 29.97 -0.24 -3.10
CA ILE A 144 28.64 0.35 -3.12
C ILE A 144 28.70 1.58 -4.02
N PRO A 145 27.89 1.70 -5.06
CA PRO A 145 27.92 2.87 -5.93
C PRO A 145 27.63 4.12 -5.10
N SER A 146 28.51 5.10 -5.20
CA SER A 146 28.38 6.40 -4.53
C SER A 146 27.23 7.20 -5.17
N SER A 147 26.01 6.88 -4.82
CA SER A 147 24.84 7.74 -5.07
C SER A 147 24.30 8.24 -3.74
N SER A 148 24.99 9.18 -3.14
CA SER A 148 24.38 10.01 -2.11
C SER A 148 23.27 10.82 -2.75
N PRO A 149 22.01 10.76 -2.27
CA PRO A 149 20.99 11.68 -2.71
C PRO A 149 21.40 13.08 -2.27
N LYS A 150 21.70 13.94 -3.24
CA LYS A 150 21.86 15.37 -2.97
C LYS A 150 20.49 15.94 -2.65
N TYR A 151 20.21 16.13 -1.39
CA TYR A 151 19.11 16.97 -0.98
C TYR A 151 19.45 18.43 -1.38
N LYS A 152 18.61 18.97 -2.26
CA LYS A 152 18.48 20.41 -2.49
C LYS A 152 17.33 20.92 -1.67
#